data_1a1f795965f2e92d2381c8d85bcf68e1
#
_entry.id   1a1f795965f2e92d2381c8d85bcf68e1
#
_cell.length_a   1.000
_cell.length_b   1.000
_cell.length_c   1.000
_cell.angle_alpha   90.00
_cell.angle_beta   90.00
_cell.angle_gamma   90.00
#
_symmetry.space_group_name_H-M   'P 1'
#
loop_
_entity.id
_entity.type
_entity.pdbx_description
1 polymer ?
#
loop_
_entity_poly.entity_id
_entity_poly.type
_entity_poly.pdbx_seq_one_letter_code
_entity_poly.pdbx_strand_id
1 'polypeptide(L)'
;DQRLSRGLGDVYKRQDMDNCPSKVLDLLNKIKNEIDPSIAYRRSCAHGVCGSCAMNMDGKNGLACTKPHAEIKGDINIYPLPHLKVLKDLIGDLSTLYKQYESVEPWLKNTSKESDKENIQSKEDRAKLDGLYECIMCACCSTSCPSYWWNGDKYLGPAVLLQAYRWIIDSRDEDRKERLKKVADELKLYRCHTIMNCTNACPKGLNPAKAIASIKKMLATS
;
A
#
# COMPACT_ATOMS: atom_id res chain seq x y z
N ASP A 1 24.02 -4.44 14.45
CA ASP A 1 24.17 -3.28 13.56
C ASP A 1 22.91 -3.09 12.76
N GLN A 2 22.26 -1.95 12.90
CA GLN A 2 21.12 -1.57 12.08
C GLN A 2 21.57 -0.55 11.05
N ARG A 3 21.46 -0.89 9.77
CA ARG A 3 21.70 0.06 8.70
C ARG A 3 20.46 0.89 8.43
N LEU A 4 20.57 2.19 8.63
CA LEU A 4 19.61 3.17 8.15
C LEU A 4 20.27 3.94 7.04
N SER A 5 19.89 3.65 5.78
CA SER A 5 20.40 4.39 4.61
C SER A 5 19.83 5.80 4.61
N ARG A 6 20.71 6.79 4.65
CA ARG A 6 20.41 8.18 4.33
C ARG A 6 21.03 8.46 2.98
N GLY A 7 20.28 8.83 2.01
CA GLY A 7 20.55 9.07 0.59
C GLY A 7 21.95 9.48 0.08
N LEU A 8 22.97 9.59 0.91
CA LEU A 8 24.39 9.86 0.54
C LEU A 8 25.36 9.20 1.53
N GLY A 9 25.05 8.03 2.03
CA GLY A 9 25.91 7.24 2.89
C GLY A 9 25.12 6.39 3.89
N ASP A 10 25.61 5.22 4.16
CA ASP A 10 25.03 4.33 5.16
C ASP A 10 25.38 4.82 6.57
N VAL A 11 24.38 5.10 7.37
CA VAL A 11 24.56 5.39 8.81
C VAL A 11 24.14 4.17 9.61
N TYR A 12 25.07 3.62 10.38
CA TYR A 12 24.84 2.48 11.24
C TYR A 12 24.44 2.95 12.64
N LYS A 13 23.34 2.42 13.16
CA LYS A 13 22.88 2.62 14.53
C LYS A 13 22.93 1.28 15.27
N ARG A 14 23.74 1.19 16.31
CA ARG A 14 23.85 0.01 17.17
C ARG A 14 23.03 0.21 18.43
N GLN A 15 22.34 -0.83 18.88
CA GLN A 15 21.62 -0.80 20.16
C GLN A 15 21.57 -2.20 20.77
N ASP A 16 21.50 -2.22 22.10
CA ASP A 16 21.23 -3.42 22.86
C ASP A 16 19.78 -3.88 22.63
N MET A 17 19.62 -5.16 22.26
CA MET A 17 18.32 -5.76 21.94
C MET A 17 17.68 -6.42 23.16
N ASP A 18 18.43 -6.68 24.25
CA ASP A 18 17.95 -7.46 25.40
C ASP A 18 16.80 -6.77 26.15
N ASN A 19 16.75 -5.44 26.10
CA ASN A 19 15.70 -4.61 26.72
C ASN A 19 14.80 -3.92 25.68
N CYS A 20 14.62 -4.48 24.50
CA CYS A 20 13.86 -3.86 23.42
C CYS A 20 12.47 -4.45 23.28
N PRO A 21 11.42 -3.64 23.14
CA PRO A 21 10.07 -4.13 22.83
C PRO A 21 10.02 -4.88 21.50
N SER A 22 9.03 -5.74 21.32
CA SER A 22 9.01 -6.83 20.38
C SER A 22 8.91 -6.49 18.89
N LYS A 23 8.64 -5.23 18.51
CA LYS A 23 8.37 -4.83 17.12
C LYS A 23 9.47 -3.93 16.54
N VAL A 24 9.63 -3.98 15.23
CA VAL A 24 10.57 -3.09 14.50
C VAL A 24 10.26 -1.61 14.73
N LEU A 25 8.98 -1.23 14.82
CA LEU A 25 8.61 0.16 15.14
C LEU A 25 9.12 0.59 16.52
N ASP A 26 9.13 -0.31 17.48
CA ASP A 26 9.58 0.00 18.84
C ASP A 26 11.10 0.22 18.88
N LEU A 27 11.85 -0.53 18.06
CA LEU A 27 13.28 -0.26 17.85
C LEU A 27 13.52 1.14 17.28
N LEU A 28 12.74 1.54 16.27
CA LEU A 28 12.83 2.88 15.70
C LEU A 28 12.47 3.96 16.71
N ASN A 29 11.47 3.73 17.56
CA ASN A 29 11.11 4.64 18.66
C ASN A 29 12.26 4.75 19.67
N LYS A 30 12.89 3.64 20.06
CA LYS A 30 14.03 3.62 20.97
C LYS A 30 15.21 4.39 20.39
N ILE A 31 15.57 4.13 19.12
CA ILE A 31 16.63 4.88 18.43
C ILE A 31 16.32 6.37 18.44
N LYS A 32 15.10 6.77 18.10
CA LYS A 32 14.69 8.18 18.04
C LYS A 32 14.75 8.87 19.41
N ASN A 33 14.35 8.17 20.46
CA ASN A 33 14.23 8.77 21.78
C ASN A 33 15.58 8.80 22.55
N GLU A 34 16.44 7.79 22.34
CA GLU A 34 17.61 7.57 23.17
C GLU A 34 18.94 7.82 22.43
N ILE A 35 18.96 7.68 21.08
CA ILE A 35 20.21 7.67 20.30
C ILE A 35 20.27 8.84 19.33
N ASP A 36 19.25 8.99 18.48
CA ASP A 36 19.25 10.00 17.41
C ASP A 36 17.84 10.57 17.16
N PRO A 37 17.51 11.69 17.78
CA PRO A 37 16.20 12.32 17.62
C PRO A 37 15.93 12.86 16.22
N SER A 38 16.95 12.95 15.36
CA SER A 38 16.81 13.48 14.01
C SER A 38 16.21 12.50 13.00
N ILE A 39 16.21 11.19 13.33
CA ILE A 39 15.65 10.16 12.44
C ILE A 39 14.18 10.41 12.13
N ALA A 40 13.82 10.36 10.84
CA ALA A 40 12.48 10.62 10.38
C ALA A 40 11.81 9.36 9.81
N TYR A 41 10.65 9.03 10.32
CA TYR A 41 9.76 7.97 9.82
C TYR A 41 8.30 8.30 10.15
N ARG A 42 7.37 7.69 9.40
CA ARG A 42 5.94 7.86 9.68
C ARG A 42 5.45 6.78 10.64
N ARG A 43 4.64 7.19 11.60
CA ARG A 43 3.91 6.28 12.48
C ARG A 43 2.59 6.90 12.94
N SER A 44 1.64 6.06 13.32
CA SER A 44 0.38 6.49 13.93
C SER A 44 -0.19 5.39 14.83
N CYS A 45 -0.98 4.44 14.30
CA CYS A 45 -1.77 3.49 15.08
C CYS A 45 -0.95 2.46 15.88
N ALA A 46 0.26 2.13 15.49
CA ALA A 46 1.14 1.12 16.07
C ALA A 46 0.59 -0.34 16.08
N HIS A 47 -0.52 -0.65 15.37
CA HIS A 47 -1.13 -1.98 15.34
C HIS A 47 -1.72 -2.39 13.98
N GLY A 48 -1.10 -1.94 12.88
CA GLY A 48 -1.38 -2.46 11.54
C GLY A 48 -2.65 -1.96 10.87
N VAL A 49 -3.21 -0.81 11.29
CA VAL A 49 -4.48 -0.27 10.75
C VAL A 49 -4.25 0.87 9.77
N CYS A 50 -3.32 1.79 10.05
CA CYS A 50 -3.20 3.04 9.27
C CYS A 50 -2.24 2.98 8.08
N GLY A 51 -1.36 1.97 8.01
CA GLY A 51 -0.38 1.84 6.92
C GLY A 51 0.81 2.81 6.95
N SER A 52 0.84 3.80 7.84
CA SER A 52 1.82 4.88 7.82
C SER A 52 3.27 4.42 8.05
N CYS A 53 3.49 3.37 8.84
CA CYS A 53 4.81 2.82 9.14
C CYS A 53 5.30 1.78 8.11
N ALA A 54 4.78 1.84 6.88
CA ALA A 54 5.23 0.97 5.80
C ALA A 54 6.67 1.31 5.40
N MET A 55 7.52 0.30 5.35
CA MET A 55 8.93 0.41 4.98
C MET A 55 9.48 -0.92 4.48
N ASN A 56 10.68 -0.93 3.96
CA ASN A 56 11.37 -2.14 3.57
C ASN A 56 12.22 -2.62 4.75
N MET A 57 12.05 -3.87 5.15
CA MET A 57 12.79 -4.53 6.23
C MET A 57 13.41 -5.80 5.68
N ASP A 58 14.72 -5.84 5.61
CA ASP A 58 15.50 -6.95 5.03
C ASP A 58 15.01 -7.40 3.64
N GLY A 59 14.81 -6.42 2.75
CA GLY A 59 14.36 -6.66 1.38
C GLY A 59 12.86 -6.93 1.23
N LYS A 60 12.08 -6.95 2.32
CA LYS A 60 10.63 -7.16 2.29
C LYS A 60 9.86 -5.91 2.73
N ASN A 61 8.90 -5.50 1.92
CA ASN A 61 7.99 -4.41 2.29
C ASN A 61 6.96 -4.89 3.30
N GLY A 62 6.72 -4.10 4.33
CA GLY A 62 5.79 -4.44 5.40
C GLY A 62 5.55 -3.28 6.36
N LEU A 63 4.80 -3.53 7.42
CA LEU A 63 4.51 -2.55 8.46
C LEU A 63 5.44 -2.77 9.66
N ALA A 64 6.22 -1.76 10.02
CA ALA A 64 7.14 -1.85 11.16
C ALA A 64 6.42 -2.15 12.49
N CYS A 65 5.18 -1.70 12.64
CA CYS A 65 4.40 -1.93 13.86
C CYS A 65 3.85 -3.37 14.02
N THR A 66 3.90 -4.19 12.96
CA THR A 66 3.43 -5.58 13.04
C THR A 66 4.56 -6.59 12.89
N LYS A 67 5.75 -6.16 12.42
CA LYS A 67 6.90 -7.05 12.21
C LYS A 67 7.64 -7.29 13.53
N PRO A 68 7.65 -8.53 14.08
CA PRO A 68 8.49 -8.87 15.23
C PRO A 68 9.97 -8.80 14.85
N HIS A 69 10.80 -8.17 15.67
CA HIS A 69 12.24 -8.13 15.39
C HIS A 69 12.90 -9.50 15.60
N ALA A 70 12.36 -10.35 16.48
CA ALA A 70 12.86 -11.70 16.72
C ALA A 70 12.79 -12.64 15.49
N GLU A 71 11.97 -12.31 14.50
CA GLU A 71 11.91 -13.05 13.22
C GLU A 71 13.08 -12.70 12.29
N ILE A 72 13.84 -11.66 12.60
CA ILE A 72 14.96 -11.18 11.80
C ILE A 72 16.24 -11.73 12.40
N LYS A 73 16.99 -12.48 11.62
CA LYS A 73 18.27 -13.06 12.05
C LYS A 73 19.41 -12.08 11.77
N GLY A 74 20.18 -11.76 12.81
CA GLY A 74 21.33 -10.85 12.69
C GLY A 74 20.92 -9.38 12.62
N ASP A 75 21.63 -8.59 11.84
CA ASP A 75 21.40 -7.17 11.68
C ASP A 75 20.10 -6.88 10.94
N ILE A 76 19.32 -5.92 11.43
CA ILE A 76 18.07 -5.50 10.80
C ILE A 76 18.36 -4.34 9.83
N ASN A 77 18.19 -4.58 8.54
CA ASN A 77 18.34 -3.55 7.52
C ASN A 77 16.98 -2.90 7.23
N ILE A 78 16.84 -1.62 7.50
CA ILE A 78 15.60 -0.87 7.31
C ILE A 78 15.83 0.22 6.28
N TYR A 79 14.99 0.24 5.24
CA TYR A 79 15.01 1.19 4.16
C TYR A 79 13.63 1.84 3.98
N PRO A 80 13.53 3.02 3.36
CA PRO A 80 12.25 3.53 2.89
C PRO A 80 11.65 2.55 1.87
N LEU A 81 10.35 2.68 1.60
CA LEU A 81 9.72 1.91 0.53
C LEU A 81 10.47 2.14 -0.79
N PRO A 82 10.86 1.06 -1.51
CA PRO A 82 11.71 1.17 -2.69
C PRO A 82 11.02 1.92 -3.84
N HIS A 83 11.85 2.50 -4.71
CA HIS A 83 11.42 3.23 -5.92
C HIS A 83 10.50 4.43 -5.69
N LEU A 84 10.44 4.95 -4.46
CA LEU A 84 9.88 6.26 -4.16
C LEU A 84 11.00 7.28 -3.99
N LYS A 85 10.73 8.53 -4.37
CA LYS A 85 11.61 9.65 -4.02
C LYS A 85 11.69 9.75 -2.49
N VAL A 86 12.88 9.69 -1.93
CA VAL A 86 13.08 9.86 -0.48
C VAL A 86 13.02 11.34 -0.15
N LEU A 87 12.16 11.70 0.77
CA LEU A 87 12.07 13.06 1.32
C LEU A 87 13.06 13.26 2.47
N LYS A 88 13.09 12.32 3.40
CA LYS A 88 14.03 12.27 4.51
C LYS A 88 14.05 10.87 5.14
N ASP A 89 15.22 10.31 5.35
CA ASP A 89 15.47 9.03 6.01
C ASP A 89 14.53 7.91 5.50
N LEU A 90 13.56 7.47 6.30
CA LEU A 90 12.59 6.42 5.97
C LEU A 90 11.28 6.95 5.35
N ILE A 91 11.22 8.23 5.02
CA ILE A 91 10.02 8.87 4.47
C ILE A 91 10.12 8.97 2.96
N GLY A 92 9.36 8.14 2.25
CA GLY A 92 9.15 8.24 0.80
C GLY A 92 8.04 9.21 0.42
N ASP A 93 8.12 9.79 -0.78
CA ASP A 93 7.09 10.64 -1.36
C ASP A 93 5.95 9.80 -1.93
N LEU A 94 4.76 9.96 -1.40
CA LEU A 94 3.55 9.25 -1.83
C LEU A 94 2.64 10.10 -2.74
N SER A 95 3.08 11.29 -3.15
CA SER A 95 2.26 12.23 -3.92
C SER A 95 1.74 11.62 -5.21
N THR A 96 2.59 10.89 -5.95
CA THR A 96 2.18 10.19 -7.18
C THR A 96 1.11 9.14 -6.91
N LEU A 97 1.26 8.32 -5.85
CA LEU A 97 0.29 7.31 -5.46
C LEU A 97 -1.08 7.93 -5.15
N TYR A 98 -1.10 9.04 -4.41
CA TYR A 98 -2.37 9.71 -4.06
C TYR A 98 -3.02 10.40 -5.26
N LYS A 99 -2.25 11.01 -6.17
CA LYS A 99 -2.79 11.54 -7.44
C LYS A 99 -3.42 10.43 -8.30
N GLN A 100 -2.76 9.27 -8.38
CA GLN A 100 -3.32 8.11 -9.07
C GLN A 100 -4.57 7.57 -8.38
N TYR A 101 -4.59 7.55 -7.05
CA TYR A 101 -5.76 7.15 -6.28
C TYR A 101 -6.94 8.11 -6.50
N GLU A 102 -6.71 9.41 -6.48
CA GLU A 102 -7.72 10.43 -6.80
C GLU A 102 -8.27 10.25 -8.22
N SER A 103 -7.43 9.88 -9.19
CA SER A 103 -7.84 9.72 -10.59
C SER A 103 -8.86 8.61 -10.82
N VAL A 104 -8.95 7.63 -9.92
CA VAL A 104 -9.95 6.55 -9.98
C VAL A 104 -11.22 6.88 -9.19
N GLU A 105 -11.31 8.11 -8.64
CA GLU A 105 -12.48 8.65 -7.92
C GLU A 105 -12.99 7.68 -6.85
N PRO A 106 -12.20 7.47 -5.78
CA PRO A 106 -12.47 6.44 -4.76
C PRO A 106 -13.59 6.84 -3.78
N TRP A 107 -14.74 7.22 -4.31
CA TRP A 107 -15.96 7.56 -3.57
C TRP A 107 -17.19 7.07 -4.32
N LEU A 108 -18.29 6.90 -3.58
CA LEU A 108 -19.56 6.45 -4.15
C LEU A 108 -20.10 7.51 -5.12
N LYS A 109 -20.48 7.06 -6.31
CA LYS A 109 -21.18 7.87 -7.31
C LYS A 109 -22.60 7.33 -7.45
N ASN A 110 -23.53 8.14 -6.99
CA ASN A 110 -24.95 7.89 -7.11
C ASN A 110 -25.60 9.18 -7.64
N THR A 111 -26.19 9.10 -8.83
CA THR A 111 -26.86 10.21 -9.52
C THR A 111 -28.38 10.14 -9.38
N SER A 112 -28.91 9.02 -8.87
CA SER A 112 -30.31 8.92 -8.54
C SER A 112 -30.64 9.89 -7.41
N LYS A 113 -31.88 10.45 -7.45
CA LYS A 113 -32.38 11.43 -6.48
C LYS A 113 -31.96 11.08 -5.06
N GLU A 114 -31.53 12.11 -4.30
CA GLU A 114 -31.31 11.98 -2.87
C GLU A 114 -32.44 11.16 -2.27
N SER A 115 -32.08 9.96 -1.83
CA SER A 115 -33.03 9.11 -1.13
C SER A 115 -33.09 9.60 0.31
N ASP A 116 -34.31 9.80 0.84
CA ASP A 116 -34.52 10.08 2.25
C ASP A 116 -33.98 8.97 3.19
N LYS A 117 -33.50 7.88 2.61
CA LYS A 117 -33.01 6.70 3.31
C LYS A 117 -31.63 6.32 2.80
N GLU A 118 -30.89 5.54 3.61
CA GLU A 118 -29.59 4.99 3.28
C GLU A 118 -29.63 4.15 1.99
N ASN A 119 -28.54 4.16 1.22
CA ASN A 119 -28.33 3.26 0.09
C ASN A 119 -28.12 1.83 0.60
N ILE A 120 -29.17 1.03 0.57
CA ILE A 120 -29.18 -0.34 1.09
C ILE A 120 -28.35 -1.24 0.14
N GLN A 121 -27.57 -2.12 0.74
CA GLN A 121 -26.79 -3.15 0.03
C GLN A 121 -27.15 -4.53 0.59
N SER A 122 -27.31 -5.53 -0.30
CA SER A 122 -27.54 -6.91 0.15
C SER A 122 -26.31 -7.47 0.85
N LYS A 123 -26.48 -8.50 1.68
CA LYS A 123 -25.36 -9.18 2.36
C LYS A 123 -24.43 -9.85 1.33
N GLU A 124 -24.99 -10.37 0.25
CA GLU A 124 -24.27 -11.02 -0.85
C GLU A 124 -23.42 -10.02 -1.62
N ASP A 125 -23.96 -8.82 -1.90
CA ASP A 125 -23.20 -7.76 -2.57
C ASP A 125 -22.13 -7.18 -1.65
N ARG A 126 -22.43 -7.02 -0.37
CA ARG A 126 -21.45 -6.59 0.63
C ARG A 126 -20.28 -7.58 0.72
N ALA A 127 -20.55 -8.88 0.68
CA ALA A 127 -19.51 -9.91 0.74
C ALA A 127 -18.56 -9.88 -0.47
N LYS A 128 -19.00 -9.38 -1.63
CA LYS A 128 -18.13 -9.19 -2.82
C LYS A 128 -17.01 -8.16 -2.58
N LEU A 129 -17.16 -7.28 -1.61
CA LEU A 129 -16.17 -6.26 -1.26
C LEU A 129 -15.12 -6.78 -0.27
N ASP A 130 -15.30 -7.96 0.32
CA ASP A 130 -14.33 -8.54 1.24
C ASP A 130 -13.01 -8.83 0.50
N GLY A 131 -11.90 -8.50 1.15
CA GLY A 131 -10.58 -8.54 0.53
C GLY A 131 -10.25 -7.32 -0.36
N LEU A 132 -11.11 -6.31 -0.41
CA LEU A 132 -10.91 -5.08 -1.18
C LEU A 132 -10.96 -3.84 -0.29
N TYR A 133 -12.03 -3.69 0.51
CA TYR A 133 -12.23 -2.49 1.35
C TYR A 133 -11.23 -2.40 2.51
N GLU A 134 -10.62 -3.50 2.90
CA GLU A 134 -9.60 -3.55 3.97
C GLU A 134 -8.24 -2.96 3.56
N CYS A 135 -8.11 -2.53 2.32
CA CYS A 135 -6.88 -1.90 1.86
C CYS A 135 -6.62 -0.57 2.59
N ILE A 136 -5.46 -0.50 3.24
CA ILE A 136 -5.02 0.65 4.05
C ILE A 136 -4.11 1.61 3.27
N MET A 137 -4.01 1.48 1.96
CA MET A 137 -3.18 2.33 1.08
C MET A 137 -1.72 2.51 1.54
N CYS A 138 -1.15 1.49 2.14
CA CYS A 138 0.22 1.53 2.70
C CYS A 138 1.34 1.55 1.65
N ALA A 139 1.03 1.37 0.38
CA ALA A 139 1.95 1.31 -0.77
C ALA A 139 2.90 0.10 -0.81
N CYS A 140 2.91 -0.83 0.14
CA CYS A 140 3.79 -2.00 0.12
C CYS A 140 3.70 -2.80 -1.19
N CYS A 141 2.49 -3.01 -1.72
CA CYS A 141 2.26 -3.74 -2.96
C CYS A 141 2.72 -2.97 -4.21
N SER A 142 2.46 -1.66 -4.29
CA SER A 142 2.87 -0.83 -5.43
C SER A 142 4.40 -0.73 -5.51
N THR A 143 5.05 -0.50 -4.39
CA THR A 143 6.51 -0.38 -4.31
C THR A 143 7.25 -1.73 -4.40
N SER A 144 6.54 -2.86 -4.35
CA SER A 144 7.09 -4.19 -4.63
C SER A 144 6.87 -4.64 -6.08
N CYS A 145 6.17 -3.84 -6.90
CA CYS A 145 5.81 -4.22 -8.26
C CYS A 145 6.84 -3.71 -9.28
N PRO A 146 7.57 -4.60 -9.99
CA PRO A 146 8.56 -4.17 -10.99
C PRO A 146 7.95 -3.30 -12.10
N SER A 147 6.71 -3.60 -12.53
CA SER A 147 6.02 -2.77 -13.52
C SER A 147 5.76 -1.34 -13.01
N TYR A 148 5.52 -1.16 -11.71
CA TYR A 148 5.34 0.15 -11.10
C TYR A 148 6.68 0.90 -10.96
N TRP A 149 7.77 0.21 -10.72
CA TRP A 149 9.10 0.83 -10.63
C TRP A 149 9.47 1.58 -11.90
N TRP A 150 9.21 0.96 -13.07
CA TRP A 150 9.60 1.48 -14.37
C TRP A 150 8.56 2.40 -15.03
N ASN A 151 7.30 2.30 -14.62
CA ASN A 151 6.18 3.03 -15.23
C ASN A 151 5.28 3.70 -14.18
N GLY A 152 5.84 4.10 -13.05
CA GLY A 152 5.06 4.66 -11.93
C GLY A 152 4.39 6.01 -12.24
N ASP A 153 4.77 6.65 -13.34
CA ASP A 153 4.13 7.86 -13.86
C ASP A 153 2.80 7.58 -14.58
N LYS A 154 2.64 6.38 -15.18
CA LYS A 154 1.48 6.01 -16.01
C LYS A 154 0.71 4.82 -15.47
N TYR A 155 1.41 3.77 -15.02
CA TYR A 155 0.78 2.58 -14.47
C TYR A 155 0.19 2.87 -13.09
N LEU A 156 -1.11 2.67 -12.93
CA LEU A 156 -1.83 2.93 -11.67
C LEU A 156 -1.33 2.08 -10.49
N GLY A 157 -0.73 0.95 -10.77
CA GLY A 157 -0.19 0.07 -9.75
C GLY A 157 -1.24 -0.74 -8.99
N PRO A 158 -0.78 -1.75 -8.22
CA PRO A 158 -1.67 -2.71 -7.58
C PRO A 158 -2.60 -2.11 -6.54
N ALA A 159 -2.14 -1.15 -5.73
CA ALA A 159 -2.97 -0.56 -4.68
C ALA A 159 -4.16 0.22 -5.28
N VAL A 160 -3.88 1.07 -6.26
CA VAL A 160 -4.90 1.91 -6.90
C VAL A 160 -5.87 1.06 -7.73
N LEU A 161 -5.37 0.05 -8.46
CA LEU A 161 -6.23 -0.84 -9.24
C LEU A 161 -7.12 -1.73 -8.35
N LEU A 162 -6.64 -2.15 -7.17
CA LEU A 162 -7.47 -2.85 -6.19
C LEU A 162 -8.61 -1.94 -5.71
N GLN A 163 -8.32 -0.68 -5.42
CA GLN A 163 -9.33 0.30 -5.03
C GLN A 163 -10.29 0.63 -6.18
N ALA A 164 -9.79 0.75 -7.43
CA ALA A 164 -10.66 0.92 -8.59
C ALA A 164 -11.64 -0.25 -8.72
N TYR A 165 -11.17 -1.48 -8.58
CA TYR A 165 -12.03 -2.68 -8.63
C TYR A 165 -13.08 -2.68 -7.54
N ARG A 166 -12.73 -2.29 -6.33
CA ARG A 166 -13.66 -2.16 -5.20
C ARG A 166 -14.86 -1.26 -5.56
N TRP A 167 -14.63 -0.12 -6.21
CA TRP A 167 -15.70 0.79 -6.63
C TRP A 167 -16.45 0.32 -7.88
N ILE A 168 -15.78 -0.36 -8.81
CA ILE A 168 -16.41 -0.94 -10.01
C ILE A 168 -17.46 -1.99 -9.67
N ILE A 169 -17.26 -2.75 -8.58
CA ILE A 169 -18.18 -3.84 -8.18
C ILE A 169 -19.11 -3.48 -7.04
N ASP A 170 -19.04 -2.25 -6.50
CA ASP A 170 -19.97 -1.81 -5.46
C ASP A 170 -21.36 -1.66 -6.08
N SER A 171 -22.34 -2.44 -5.60
CA SER A 171 -23.71 -2.47 -6.14
C SER A 171 -24.47 -1.16 -5.94
N ARG A 172 -23.96 -0.27 -5.09
CA ARG A 172 -24.55 1.06 -4.84
C ARG A 172 -24.01 2.13 -5.80
N ASP A 173 -22.94 1.81 -6.55
CA ASP A 173 -22.30 2.73 -7.49
C ASP A 173 -22.93 2.61 -8.87
N GLU A 174 -23.38 3.73 -9.43
CA GLU A 174 -24.07 3.79 -10.73
C GLU A 174 -23.10 4.01 -11.90
N ASP A 175 -21.83 4.33 -11.64
CA ASP A 175 -20.87 4.81 -12.64
C ASP A 175 -19.90 3.72 -13.13
N ARG A 176 -20.28 2.45 -13.00
CA ARG A 176 -19.44 1.28 -13.31
C ARG A 176 -18.79 1.34 -14.69
N LYS A 177 -19.56 1.74 -15.73
CA LYS A 177 -19.07 1.78 -17.11
C LYS A 177 -17.98 2.84 -17.28
N GLU A 178 -18.19 4.02 -16.73
CA GLU A 178 -17.21 5.11 -16.80
C GLU A 178 -15.95 4.79 -15.97
N ARG A 179 -16.10 4.13 -14.83
CA ARG A 179 -14.96 3.65 -14.04
C ARG A 179 -14.11 2.63 -14.83
N LEU A 180 -14.74 1.70 -15.54
CA LEU A 180 -14.04 0.75 -16.41
C LEU A 180 -13.29 1.48 -17.53
N LYS A 181 -13.91 2.46 -18.20
CA LYS A 181 -13.25 3.27 -19.24
C LYS A 181 -12.03 4.03 -18.71
N LYS A 182 -12.10 4.59 -17.50
CA LYS A 182 -10.99 5.35 -16.88
C LYS A 182 -9.74 4.52 -16.66
N VAL A 183 -9.90 3.23 -16.39
CA VAL A 183 -8.78 2.31 -16.19
C VAL A 183 -8.41 1.50 -17.44
N ALA A 184 -9.26 1.50 -18.47
CA ALA A 184 -9.09 0.75 -19.74
C ALA A 184 -8.03 1.39 -20.64
N ASP A 185 -6.83 1.52 -20.16
CA ASP A 185 -5.71 2.10 -20.87
C ASP A 185 -4.51 1.15 -20.84
N GLU A 186 -3.78 1.06 -21.94
CA GLU A 186 -2.66 0.15 -22.12
C GLU A 186 -1.59 0.34 -21.05
N LEU A 187 -1.29 1.57 -20.67
CA LEU A 187 -0.28 1.87 -19.68
C LEU A 187 -0.84 1.83 -18.27
N LYS A 188 -2.09 2.25 -18.04
CA LYS A 188 -2.71 2.29 -16.71
C LYS A 188 -2.99 0.90 -16.14
N LEU A 189 -3.49 -0.05 -16.95
CA LEU A 189 -3.95 -1.36 -16.50
C LEU A 189 -3.05 -2.50 -16.99
N TYR A 190 -2.75 -2.53 -18.30
CA TYR A 190 -2.17 -3.71 -18.93
C TYR A 190 -0.67 -3.89 -18.70
N ARG A 191 0.00 -2.94 -18.03
CA ARG A 191 1.37 -3.12 -17.52
C ARG A 191 1.47 -4.15 -16.38
N CYS A 192 0.35 -4.65 -15.87
CA CYS A 192 0.35 -5.77 -14.95
C CYS A 192 0.68 -7.08 -15.69
N HIS A 193 1.82 -7.69 -15.36
CA HIS A 193 2.29 -8.98 -15.90
C HIS A 193 2.06 -10.15 -14.94
N THR A 194 1.26 -9.96 -13.90
CA THR A 194 0.88 -11.01 -12.93
C THR A 194 2.09 -11.64 -12.21
N ILE A 195 3.10 -10.82 -11.86
CA ILE A 195 4.33 -11.26 -11.17
C ILE A 195 4.03 -11.70 -9.71
N MET A 196 2.90 -11.28 -9.14
CA MET A 196 2.39 -11.63 -7.80
C MET A 196 3.13 -11.01 -6.60
N ASN A 197 4.20 -10.23 -6.80
CA ASN A 197 4.89 -9.54 -5.71
C ASN A 197 3.96 -8.69 -4.84
N CYS A 198 2.96 -8.06 -5.47
CA CYS A 198 1.97 -7.23 -4.78
C CYS A 198 1.14 -8.01 -3.76
N THR A 199 0.77 -9.25 -4.08
CA THR A 199 0.02 -10.13 -3.16
C THR A 199 0.91 -10.60 -2.02
N ASN A 200 2.14 -10.97 -2.31
CA ASN A 200 3.12 -11.44 -1.31
C ASN A 200 3.53 -10.32 -0.32
N ALA A 201 3.58 -9.07 -0.80
CA ALA A 201 3.98 -7.92 0.02
C ALA A 201 2.82 -7.27 0.78
N CYS A 202 1.58 -7.71 0.60
CA CYS A 202 0.44 -7.10 1.26
C CYS A 202 0.37 -7.45 2.75
N PRO A 203 0.55 -6.49 3.69
CA PRO A 203 0.51 -6.76 5.12
C PRO A 203 -0.89 -7.09 5.64
N LYS A 204 -1.93 -6.89 4.82
CA LYS A 204 -3.32 -7.24 5.12
C LYS A 204 -3.75 -8.57 4.45
N GLY A 205 -2.85 -9.26 3.75
CA GLY A 205 -3.15 -10.52 3.06
C GLY A 205 -4.10 -10.38 1.87
N LEU A 206 -4.24 -9.17 1.30
CA LEU A 206 -5.13 -8.93 0.17
C LEU A 206 -4.50 -9.42 -1.15
N ASN A 207 -5.33 -9.60 -2.19
CA ASN A 207 -4.89 -10.05 -3.50
C ASN A 207 -5.13 -8.99 -4.60
N PRO A 208 -4.25 -8.00 -4.76
CA PRO A 208 -4.38 -7.00 -5.82
C PRO A 208 -4.29 -7.60 -7.22
N ALA A 209 -3.53 -8.67 -7.43
CA ALA A 209 -3.41 -9.32 -8.73
C ALA A 209 -4.75 -9.91 -9.20
N LYS A 210 -5.53 -10.53 -8.29
CA LYS A 210 -6.89 -11.03 -8.58
C LYS A 210 -7.83 -9.87 -8.95
N ALA A 211 -7.78 -8.75 -8.24
CA ALA A 211 -8.57 -7.57 -8.56
C ALA A 211 -8.27 -7.04 -9.97
N ILE A 212 -6.99 -6.91 -10.33
CA ILE A 212 -6.55 -6.50 -11.67
C ILE A 212 -7.03 -7.47 -12.75
N ALA A 213 -6.89 -8.78 -12.52
CA ALA A 213 -7.36 -9.80 -13.45
C ALA A 213 -8.89 -9.73 -13.66
N SER A 214 -9.63 -9.42 -12.59
CA SER A 214 -11.10 -9.24 -12.67
C SER A 214 -11.48 -8.01 -13.50
N ILE A 215 -10.77 -6.88 -13.36
CA ILE A 215 -10.98 -5.70 -14.22
C ILE A 215 -10.73 -6.07 -15.69
N LYS A 216 -9.60 -6.74 -15.99
CA LYS A 216 -9.26 -7.17 -17.35
C LYS A 216 -10.35 -8.09 -17.94
N LYS A 217 -10.84 -9.04 -17.14
CA LYS A 217 -11.94 -9.92 -17.55
C LYS A 217 -13.21 -9.13 -17.87
N MET A 218 -13.60 -8.17 -17.03
CA MET A 218 -14.78 -7.34 -17.28
C MET A 218 -14.66 -6.56 -18.60
N LEU A 219 -13.48 -5.98 -18.89
CA LEU A 219 -13.23 -5.25 -20.14
C LEU A 219 -13.26 -6.14 -21.37
N ALA A 220 -12.90 -7.41 -21.24
CA ALA A 220 -12.95 -8.37 -22.35
C ALA A 220 -14.35 -8.93 -22.63
N THR A 221 -15.29 -8.78 -21.67
CA THR A 221 -16.66 -9.32 -21.75
C THR A 221 -17.74 -8.24 -21.84
N SER A 222 -17.36 -6.96 -21.87
CA SER A 222 -18.27 -5.79 -21.97
C SER A 222 -18.52 -5.34 -23.40
#